data_2e8dfe5b120b3d68fbf02ebbcb98ea10
#
_entry.id   2e8dfe5b120b3d68fbf02ebbcb98ea10
#
_cell.length_a   1.000
_cell.length_b   1.000
_cell.length_c   1.000
_cell.angle_alpha   90.00
_cell.angle_beta   90.00
_cell.angle_gamma   90.00
#
_symmetry.space_group_name_H-M   'P 1'
#
loop_
_entity.id
_entity.type
_entity.pdbx_description
1 polymer ?
#
loop_
_entity_poly.entity_id
_entity_poly.type
_entity_poly.pdbx_seq_one_letter_code
_entity_poly.pdbx_strand_id
1 'polypeptide(L)'
;MPDPSGFLPSQDGLAFTNAWPSEPAVVLPTPFGKINIGNAAAGLCGGMVFAALDFWHTGIQPPATRPAPGEPLYRYIVQRLVDSWHLPAGVAQYYQWMNLPDGDSGFEAFGRRVVTDRGLAWRTIQTQWPQIAADLDQGTPAALGVVTVASASPADLGFNHQVLAYGYDASPSEVTVLVYDPNSGQNDGIYIRFDPRTPTEPTTFAHNINISHPVRGFFRTAYAPVPPPAS
;
A
#
# COMPACT_ATOMS: atom_id res chain seq x y z
N MET A 1 -14.56 -17.23 -2.31
CA MET A 1 -14.47 -15.87 -2.85
C MET A 1 -13.81 -15.96 -4.20
N PRO A 2 -14.29 -15.32 -5.25
CA PRO A 2 -13.57 -15.34 -6.51
C PRO A 2 -12.27 -14.53 -6.33
N ASP A 3 -11.17 -15.12 -6.77
CA ASP A 3 -9.94 -14.40 -7.03
C ASP A 3 -9.99 -13.93 -8.49
N PRO A 4 -10.46 -12.72 -8.77
CA PRO A 4 -10.63 -12.27 -10.14
C PRO A 4 -9.29 -11.98 -10.83
N SER A 5 -8.22 -11.75 -10.07
CA SER A 5 -6.91 -11.41 -10.66
C SER A 5 -6.06 -12.62 -11.01
N GLY A 6 -6.32 -13.79 -10.40
CA GLY A 6 -5.47 -14.97 -10.53
C GLY A 6 -4.12 -14.86 -9.79
N PHE A 7 -3.89 -13.78 -9.03
CA PHE A 7 -2.75 -13.63 -8.12
C PHE A 7 -3.11 -14.24 -6.76
N LEU A 8 -2.26 -15.13 -6.25
CA LEU A 8 -2.39 -15.67 -4.89
C LEU A 8 -1.09 -15.47 -4.13
N PRO A 9 -1.11 -14.80 -2.96
CA PRO A 9 0.10 -14.61 -2.14
C PRO A 9 0.88 -15.90 -1.88
N SER A 10 0.19 -17.02 -1.65
CA SER A 10 0.80 -18.34 -1.43
C SER A 10 1.57 -18.90 -2.64
N GLN A 11 1.28 -18.41 -3.84
CA GLN A 11 1.87 -18.88 -5.09
C GLN A 11 2.77 -17.82 -5.74
N ASP A 12 2.32 -16.58 -5.79
CA ASP A 12 2.93 -15.49 -6.57
C ASP A 12 3.64 -14.47 -5.69
N GLY A 13 3.38 -14.48 -4.38
CA GLY A 13 4.06 -13.62 -3.41
C GLY A 13 5.50 -14.05 -3.16
N LEU A 14 6.34 -13.10 -2.75
CA LEU A 14 7.68 -13.42 -2.29
C LEU A 14 7.62 -14.32 -1.04
N ALA A 15 8.36 -15.43 -1.04
CA ALA A 15 8.33 -16.42 0.05
C ALA A 15 9.01 -15.95 1.35
N PHE A 16 9.63 -14.79 1.33
CA PHE A 16 10.27 -14.16 2.47
C PHE A 16 9.58 -12.86 2.88
N THR A 17 9.69 -12.52 4.15
CA THR A 17 9.10 -11.31 4.71
C THR A 17 10.02 -10.09 4.57
N ASN A 18 9.43 -8.90 4.64
CA ASN A 18 10.11 -7.60 4.66
C ASN A 18 10.85 -7.39 5.99
N ALA A 19 11.97 -8.07 6.19
CA ALA A 19 12.73 -8.11 7.44
C ALA A 19 14.24 -8.07 7.16
N TRP A 20 14.75 -6.95 6.67
CA TRP A 20 16.18 -6.73 6.52
C TRP A 20 16.79 -6.10 7.79
N PRO A 21 18.13 -6.23 7.99
CA PRO A 21 18.81 -5.57 9.10
C PRO A 21 18.58 -4.05 9.09
N SER A 22 18.63 -3.44 10.28
CA SER A 22 18.35 -2.02 10.50
C SER A 22 19.42 -1.04 9.97
N GLU A 23 20.43 -1.51 9.30
CA GLU A 23 21.40 -0.63 8.65
C GLU A 23 20.83 -0.03 7.38
N PRO A 24 20.98 1.29 7.12
CA PRO A 24 20.45 1.93 5.93
C PRO A 24 21.19 1.41 4.70
N ALA A 25 20.56 0.53 3.94
CA ALA A 25 21.11 0.03 2.69
C ALA A 25 21.15 1.11 1.61
N VAL A 26 20.25 2.07 1.66
CA VAL A 26 20.17 3.21 0.74
C VAL A 26 19.64 4.44 1.47
N VAL A 27 20.23 5.59 1.20
CA VAL A 27 19.73 6.90 1.61
C VAL A 27 19.20 7.60 0.37
N LEU A 28 17.89 7.74 0.24
CA LEU A 28 17.29 8.48 -0.87
C LEU A 28 17.16 9.96 -0.50
N PRO A 29 17.77 10.86 -1.26
CA PRO A 29 17.46 12.27 -1.17
C PRO A 29 16.08 12.52 -1.79
N THR A 30 15.17 13.10 -1.03
CA THR A 30 13.88 13.57 -1.53
C THR A 30 13.78 15.08 -1.37
N PRO A 31 12.84 15.76 -2.05
CA PRO A 31 12.58 17.18 -1.84
C PRO A 31 12.24 17.54 -0.38
N PHE A 32 11.83 16.55 0.42
CA PHE A 32 11.42 16.72 1.81
C PHE A 32 12.47 16.25 2.84
N GLY A 33 13.66 15.87 2.39
CA GLY A 33 14.74 15.38 3.25
C GLY A 33 15.31 14.03 2.80
N LYS A 34 16.12 13.44 3.67
CA LYS A 34 16.73 12.11 3.42
C LYS A 34 15.86 11.02 4.03
N ILE A 35 15.51 9.99 3.25
CA ILE A 35 14.82 8.81 3.73
C ILE A 35 15.80 7.64 3.74
N ASN A 36 15.97 7.03 4.90
CA ASN A 36 16.78 5.83 5.06
C ASN A 36 15.96 4.60 4.67
N ILE A 37 16.46 3.81 3.72
CA ILE A 37 15.84 2.58 3.25
C ILE A 37 16.61 1.39 3.82
N GLY A 38 15.87 0.37 4.29
CA GLY A 38 16.45 -0.86 4.79
C GLY A 38 16.59 -0.93 6.31
N ASN A 39 16.02 0.03 7.05
CA ASN A 39 15.77 -0.15 8.48
C ASN A 39 14.32 -0.62 8.72
N ALA A 40 14.02 -1.12 9.92
CA ALA A 40 12.69 -1.63 10.27
C ALA A 40 11.56 -0.59 10.13
N ALA A 41 11.89 0.72 10.22
CA ALA A 41 10.93 1.82 10.12
C ALA A 41 10.71 2.31 8.68
N ALA A 42 11.60 1.96 7.74
CA ALA A 42 11.52 2.36 6.34
C ALA A 42 11.78 1.15 5.42
N GLY A 43 11.03 0.06 5.65
CA GLY A 43 11.18 -1.22 4.96
C GLY A 43 11.00 -1.15 3.44
N LEU A 44 11.20 -2.26 2.78
CA LEU A 44 11.15 -2.39 1.32
C LEU A 44 9.74 -2.81 0.82
N CYS A 45 8.67 -2.59 1.59
CA CYS A 45 7.32 -3.07 1.28
C CYS A 45 6.87 -2.72 -0.14
N GLY A 46 7.00 -1.46 -0.56
CA GLY A 46 6.63 -1.03 -1.92
C GLY A 46 7.45 -1.70 -3.01
N GLY A 47 8.75 -1.89 -2.76
CA GLY A 47 9.61 -2.61 -3.69
C GLY A 47 9.26 -4.09 -3.81
N MET A 48 8.88 -4.72 -2.70
CA MET A 48 8.42 -6.11 -2.69
C MET A 48 7.07 -6.28 -3.38
N VAL A 49 6.12 -5.34 -3.18
CA VAL A 49 4.83 -5.31 -3.88
C VAL A 49 5.04 -5.22 -5.38
N PHE A 50 5.87 -4.28 -5.85
CA PHE A 50 6.14 -4.12 -7.28
C PHE A 50 6.92 -5.30 -7.85
N ALA A 51 7.90 -5.84 -7.12
CA ALA A 51 8.63 -7.03 -7.53
C ALA A 51 7.70 -8.26 -7.67
N ALA A 52 6.77 -8.48 -6.71
CA ALA A 52 5.80 -9.57 -6.81
C ALA A 52 4.91 -9.43 -8.05
N LEU A 53 4.44 -8.21 -8.35
CA LEU A 53 3.71 -7.92 -9.59
C LEU A 53 4.54 -8.20 -10.85
N ASP A 54 5.81 -7.84 -10.87
CA ASP A 54 6.68 -8.06 -12.02
C ASP A 54 6.91 -9.56 -12.27
N PHE A 55 7.14 -10.34 -11.21
CA PHE A 55 7.24 -11.81 -11.31
C PHE A 55 5.94 -12.42 -11.81
N TRP A 56 4.81 -12.01 -11.27
CA TRP A 56 3.48 -12.48 -11.68
C TRP A 56 3.20 -12.15 -13.16
N HIS A 57 3.42 -10.91 -13.61
CA HIS A 57 3.21 -10.51 -15.01
C HIS A 57 4.10 -11.25 -15.99
N THR A 58 5.30 -11.64 -15.59
CA THR A 58 6.23 -12.39 -16.44
C THR A 58 6.02 -13.89 -16.39
N GLY A 59 5.20 -14.41 -15.46
CA GLY A 59 5.00 -15.83 -15.22
C GLY A 59 6.25 -16.53 -14.66
N ILE A 60 7.20 -15.75 -14.09
CA ILE A 60 8.41 -16.28 -13.48
C ILE A 60 8.16 -16.46 -11.98
N GLN A 61 8.47 -17.64 -11.45
CA GLN A 61 8.34 -17.89 -10.01
C GLN A 61 9.32 -17.02 -9.21
N PRO A 62 8.84 -16.30 -8.18
CA PRO A 62 9.72 -15.51 -7.33
C PRO A 62 10.74 -16.42 -6.60
N PRO A 63 12.00 -15.97 -6.41
CA PRO A 63 12.95 -16.70 -5.60
C PRO A 63 12.46 -16.91 -4.16
N ALA A 64 12.64 -18.14 -3.64
CA ALA A 64 12.19 -18.50 -2.31
C ALA A 64 13.05 -17.92 -1.18
N THR A 65 14.31 -17.60 -1.47
CA THR A 65 15.28 -17.15 -0.47
C THR A 65 15.35 -15.62 -0.45
N ARG A 66 15.29 -15.05 0.77
CA ARG A 66 15.48 -13.61 0.97
C ARG A 66 16.91 -13.23 0.57
N PRO A 67 17.10 -12.26 -0.34
CA PRO A 67 18.42 -11.82 -0.77
C PRO A 67 19.14 -11.06 0.35
N ALA A 68 20.46 -11.22 0.43
CA ALA A 68 21.29 -10.39 1.28
C ALA A 68 21.42 -8.96 0.70
N PRO A 69 21.67 -7.93 1.55
CA PRO A 69 21.97 -6.59 1.07
C PRO A 69 23.07 -6.59 0.01
N GLY A 70 22.84 -5.91 -1.12
CA GLY A 70 23.78 -5.84 -2.23
C GLY A 70 23.67 -6.96 -3.28
N GLU A 71 22.90 -8.01 -3.06
CA GLU A 71 22.62 -9.02 -4.09
C GLU A 71 21.73 -8.48 -5.24
N PRO A 72 21.74 -9.08 -6.42
CA PRO A 72 20.95 -8.59 -7.57
C PRO A 72 19.47 -8.39 -7.26
N LEU A 73 18.81 -9.39 -6.66
CA LEU A 73 17.39 -9.30 -6.28
C LEU A 73 17.14 -8.22 -5.22
N TYR A 74 18.04 -8.05 -4.24
CA TYR A 74 17.91 -6.98 -3.26
C TYR A 74 17.97 -5.60 -3.92
N ARG A 75 18.96 -5.36 -4.80
CA ARG A 75 19.07 -4.11 -5.55
C ARG A 75 17.85 -3.84 -6.42
N TYR A 76 17.31 -4.89 -7.02
CA TYR A 76 16.08 -4.81 -7.79
C TYR A 76 14.90 -4.37 -6.93
N ILE A 77 14.66 -5.00 -5.77
CA ILE A 77 13.59 -4.62 -4.84
C ILE A 77 13.77 -3.16 -4.38
N VAL A 78 14.99 -2.73 -4.10
CA VAL A 78 15.29 -1.32 -3.75
C VAL A 78 14.95 -0.38 -4.90
N GLN A 79 15.29 -0.73 -6.15
CA GLN A 79 14.91 0.08 -7.32
C GLN A 79 13.39 0.15 -7.47
N ARG A 80 12.70 -0.99 -7.33
CA ARG A 80 11.24 -1.03 -7.40
C ARG A 80 10.55 -0.25 -6.28
N LEU A 81 11.18 -0.12 -5.11
CA LEU A 81 10.68 0.78 -4.06
C LEU A 81 10.74 2.25 -4.51
N VAL A 82 11.86 2.66 -5.13
CA VAL A 82 11.98 4.02 -5.69
C VAL A 82 10.89 4.27 -6.74
N ASP A 83 10.67 3.28 -7.61
CA ASP A 83 9.64 3.36 -8.64
C ASP A 83 8.23 3.45 -8.03
N SER A 84 7.95 2.69 -6.96
CA SER A 84 6.65 2.69 -6.28
C SER A 84 6.29 4.05 -5.65
N TRP A 85 7.27 4.88 -5.42
CA TRP A 85 7.06 6.22 -4.88
C TRP A 85 6.77 7.27 -5.96
N HIS A 86 6.92 6.93 -7.25
CA HIS A 86 6.68 7.88 -8.35
C HIS A 86 7.21 9.28 -8.06
N LEU A 87 8.49 9.37 -7.71
CA LEU A 87 9.08 10.64 -7.29
C LEU A 87 8.91 11.74 -8.34
N PRO A 88 8.48 12.96 -7.93
CA PRO A 88 8.16 13.38 -6.56
C PRO A 88 6.68 13.16 -6.15
N ALA A 89 5.81 12.79 -7.08
CA ALA A 89 4.35 12.85 -6.92
C ALA A 89 3.82 11.88 -5.83
N GLY A 90 4.29 10.65 -5.78
CA GLY A 90 3.79 9.66 -4.83
C GLY A 90 4.21 9.94 -3.39
N VAL A 91 5.44 10.43 -3.16
CA VAL A 91 5.85 10.92 -1.83
C VAL A 91 4.99 12.10 -1.41
N ALA A 92 4.70 13.03 -2.33
CA ALA A 92 3.80 14.15 -2.07
C ALA A 92 2.39 13.69 -1.73
N GLN A 93 1.89 12.63 -2.39
CA GLN A 93 0.58 12.04 -2.10
C GLN A 93 0.53 11.44 -0.69
N TYR A 94 1.50 10.63 -0.28
CA TYR A 94 1.58 10.14 1.10
C TYR A 94 1.58 11.28 2.10
N TYR A 95 2.44 12.28 1.88
CA TYR A 95 2.55 13.44 2.76
C TYR A 95 1.23 14.21 2.84
N GLN A 96 0.58 14.44 1.70
CA GLN A 96 -0.74 15.08 1.67
C GLN A 96 -1.75 14.28 2.48
N TRP A 97 -1.82 12.96 2.28
CA TRP A 97 -2.78 12.09 2.95
C TRP A 97 -2.52 11.97 4.45
N MET A 98 -1.26 11.93 4.90
CA MET A 98 -0.90 11.95 6.33
C MET A 98 -1.44 13.20 7.05
N ASN A 99 -1.59 14.31 6.34
CA ASN A 99 -2.07 15.58 6.88
C ASN A 99 -3.59 15.77 6.77
N LEU A 100 -4.32 14.85 6.15
CA LEU A 100 -5.78 14.92 6.09
C LEU A 100 -6.43 14.47 7.40
N PRO A 101 -7.60 15.03 7.75
CA PRO A 101 -8.45 14.50 8.82
C PRO A 101 -9.00 13.13 8.41
N ASP A 102 -9.37 12.31 9.41
CA ASP A 102 -9.94 10.97 9.14
C ASP A 102 -11.34 11.05 8.51
N GLY A 103 -12.18 11.95 8.98
CA GLY A 103 -13.49 12.28 8.39
C GLY A 103 -13.51 13.65 7.76
N ASP A 104 -14.63 14.02 7.14
CA ASP A 104 -14.82 15.34 6.51
C ASP A 104 -14.79 16.46 7.53
N SER A 105 -14.05 17.53 7.23
CA SER A 105 -14.06 18.78 7.99
C SER A 105 -15.13 19.73 7.46
N GLY A 106 -15.70 20.55 8.34
CA GLY A 106 -16.72 21.53 7.96
C GLY A 106 -17.33 22.22 9.16
N PHE A 107 -18.33 23.06 8.89
CA PHE A 107 -19.09 23.81 9.91
C PHE A 107 -20.58 23.80 9.60
N GLU A 108 -21.37 24.05 10.61
CA GLU A 108 -22.82 24.21 10.48
C GLU A 108 -23.17 25.65 10.07
N ALA A 109 -23.95 25.81 8.99
CA ALA A 109 -24.49 27.08 8.55
C ALA A 109 -25.94 26.92 8.10
N PHE A 110 -26.84 27.74 8.60
CA PHE A 110 -28.27 27.75 8.25
C PHE A 110 -28.92 26.34 8.35
N GLY A 111 -28.57 25.57 9.38
CA GLY A 111 -29.08 24.22 9.60
C GLY A 111 -28.56 23.17 8.57
N ARG A 112 -27.47 23.47 7.87
CA ARG A 112 -26.82 22.56 6.94
C ARG A 112 -25.33 22.46 7.23
N ARG A 113 -24.80 21.25 7.13
CA ARG A 113 -23.36 21.04 7.19
C ARG A 113 -22.68 21.49 5.88
N VAL A 114 -21.77 22.44 5.99
CA VAL A 114 -20.90 22.89 4.90
C VAL A 114 -19.57 22.15 5.03
N VAL A 115 -19.25 21.28 4.08
CA VAL A 115 -17.98 20.54 4.05
C VAL A 115 -16.93 21.46 3.44
N THR A 116 -15.84 21.69 4.17
CA THR A 116 -14.70 22.49 3.71
C THR A 116 -13.58 21.63 3.14
N ASP A 117 -13.39 20.42 3.70
CA ASP A 117 -12.38 19.47 3.27
C ASP A 117 -12.89 18.04 3.35
N ARG A 118 -12.55 17.24 2.33
CA ARG A 118 -12.82 15.80 2.31
C ARG A 118 -11.73 15.04 3.06
N GLY A 119 -12.15 14.24 4.05
CA GLY A 119 -11.26 13.42 4.86
C GLY A 119 -10.74 12.15 4.17
N LEU A 120 -9.88 11.41 4.88
CA LEU A 120 -9.31 10.15 4.41
C LEU A 120 -10.38 9.11 4.08
N ALA A 121 -11.39 8.95 4.95
CA ALA A 121 -12.48 8.00 4.72
C ALA A 121 -13.20 8.30 3.40
N TRP A 122 -13.57 9.55 3.14
CA TRP A 122 -14.24 9.92 1.90
C TRP A 122 -13.35 9.64 0.67
N ARG A 123 -12.07 10.03 0.73
CA ARG A 123 -11.14 9.83 -0.37
C ARG A 123 -10.90 8.35 -0.65
N THR A 124 -10.70 7.55 0.39
CA THR A 124 -10.53 6.10 0.26
C THR A 124 -11.78 5.45 -0.33
N ILE A 125 -12.96 5.72 0.26
CA ILE A 125 -14.19 5.00 -0.08
C ILE A 125 -14.79 5.50 -1.40
N GLN A 126 -14.81 6.82 -1.65
CA GLN A 126 -15.53 7.39 -2.79
C GLN A 126 -14.64 7.61 -4.02
N THR A 127 -13.31 7.71 -3.85
CA THR A 127 -12.44 7.99 -5.00
C THR A 127 -11.48 6.85 -5.31
N GLN A 128 -10.90 6.20 -4.30
CA GLN A 128 -9.88 5.18 -4.53
C GLN A 128 -10.49 3.78 -4.66
N TRP A 129 -11.39 3.41 -3.76
CA TRP A 129 -12.02 2.10 -3.79
C TRP A 129 -12.70 1.75 -5.13
N PRO A 130 -13.50 2.62 -5.75
CA PRO A 130 -14.08 2.30 -7.06
C PRO A 130 -13.06 2.01 -8.16
N GLN A 131 -11.90 2.69 -8.13
CA GLN A 131 -10.82 2.43 -9.09
C GLN A 131 -10.12 1.10 -8.81
N ILE A 132 -9.86 0.81 -7.53
CA ILE A 132 -9.27 -0.46 -7.11
C ILE A 132 -10.19 -1.63 -7.47
N ALA A 133 -11.48 -1.51 -7.17
CA ALA A 133 -12.46 -2.54 -7.54
C ALA A 133 -12.52 -2.76 -9.05
N ALA A 134 -12.48 -1.68 -9.84
CA ALA A 134 -12.47 -1.79 -11.30
C ALA A 134 -11.20 -2.47 -11.85
N ASP A 135 -10.03 -2.25 -11.24
CA ASP A 135 -8.81 -2.98 -11.60
C ASP A 135 -8.97 -4.47 -11.28
N LEU A 136 -9.45 -4.79 -10.08
CA LEU A 136 -9.65 -6.18 -9.63
C LEU A 136 -10.70 -6.91 -10.48
N ASP A 137 -11.80 -6.25 -10.85
CA ASP A 137 -12.84 -6.79 -11.72
C ASP A 137 -12.31 -7.11 -13.14
N GLN A 138 -11.25 -6.42 -13.56
CA GLN A 138 -10.55 -6.67 -14.83
C GLN A 138 -9.44 -7.74 -14.69
N GLY A 139 -9.31 -8.36 -13.53
CA GLY A 139 -8.27 -9.35 -13.27
C GLY A 139 -6.87 -8.74 -13.05
N THR A 140 -6.79 -7.47 -12.66
CA THR A 140 -5.52 -6.77 -12.44
C THR A 140 -5.34 -6.48 -10.95
N PRO A 141 -4.31 -7.06 -10.28
CA PRO A 141 -3.98 -6.70 -8.91
C PRO A 141 -3.59 -5.23 -8.80
N ALA A 142 -4.00 -4.58 -7.71
CA ALA A 142 -3.79 -3.15 -7.50
C ALA A 142 -2.83 -2.88 -6.34
N ALA A 143 -1.71 -2.21 -6.61
CA ALA A 143 -0.80 -1.76 -5.56
C ALA A 143 -1.44 -0.63 -4.75
N LEU A 144 -1.40 -0.73 -3.41
CA LEU A 144 -2.01 0.21 -2.48
C LEU A 144 -0.97 0.86 -1.59
N GLY A 145 -1.04 2.18 -1.48
CA GLY A 145 -0.41 2.93 -0.40
C GLY A 145 -1.34 2.99 0.81
N VAL A 146 -0.89 2.51 1.95
CA VAL A 146 -1.63 2.46 3.21
C VAL A 146 -1.14 3.57 4.13
N VAL A 147 -2.04 4.46 4.52
CA VAL A 147 -1.76 5.59 5.42
C VAL A 147 -2.07 5.17 6.85
N THR A 148 -1.08 5.27 7.73
CA THR A 148 -1.17 4.78 9.11
C THR A 148 -0.93 5.87 10.14
N VAL A 149 -0.26 6.97 9.76
CA VAL A 149 0.08 8.04 10.70
C VAL A 149 -0.54 9.37 10.29
N ALA A 150 -0.87 10.19 11.30
CA ALA A 150 -1.22 11.60 11.15
C ALA A 150 0.01 12.43 11.51
N SER A 151 0.73 12.94 10.52
CA SER A 151 1.97 13.68 10.77
C SER A 151 2.30 14.64 9.65
N ALA A 152 2.80 15.81 10.02
CA ALA A 152 3.42 16.77 9.11
C ALA A 152 4.94 16.55 8.95
N SER A 153 5.52 15.57 9.65
CA SER A 153 6.95 15.26 9.59
C SER A 153 7.27 14.35 8.41
N PRO A 154 8.17 14.74 7.49
CA PRO A 154 8.67 13.83 6.46
C PRO A 154 9.36 12.58 6.99
N ALA A 155 9.90 12.62 8.21
CA ALA A 155 10.55 11.47 8.85
C ALA A 155 9.55 10.33 9.13
N ASP A 156 8.25 10.65 9.27
CA ASP A 156 7.21 9.68 9.58
C ASP A 156 6.63 8.97 8.32
N LEU A 157 7.09 9.35 7.12
CA LEU A 157 6.73 8.66 5.88
C LEU A 157 7.00 7.15 5.95
N GLY A 158 8.08 6.77 6.63
CA GLY A 158 8.46 5.36 6.78
C GLY A 158 7.53 4.52 7.65
N PHE A 159 6.61 5.12 8.39
CA PHE A 159 5.59 4.38 9.15
C PHE A 159 4.39 3.96 8.29
N ASN A 160 4.21 4.57 7.11
CA ASN A 160 3.20 4.10 6.17
C ASN A 160 3.63 2.78 5.53
N HIS A 161 2.69 2.10 4.89
CA HIS A 161 2.92 0.76 4.34
C HIS A 161 2.46 0.66 2.88
N GLN A 162 2.89 -0.40 2.19
CA GLN A 162 2.37 -0.75 0.87
C GLN A 162 2.01 -2.23 0.85
N VAL A 163 0.84 -2.52 0.25
CA VAL A 163 0.31 -3.87 0.05
C VAL A 163 -0.22 -4.01 -1.38
N LEU A 164 -0.49 -5.25 -1.82
CA LEU A 164 -1.09 -5.52 -3.11
C LEU A 164 -2.49 -6.08 -2.93
N ALA A 165 -3.52 -5.34 -3.36
CA ALA A 165 -4.87 -5.89 -3.43
C ALA A 165 -4.96 -6.87 -4.61
N TYR A 166 -5.52 -8.06 -4.36
CA TYR A 166 -5.65 -9.10 -5.38
C TYR A 166 -7.09 -9.63 -5.53
N GLY A 167 -7.96 -9.35 -4.57
CA GLY A 167 -9.36 -9.74 -4.63
C GLY A 167 -10.18 -8.98 -3.58
N TYR A 168 -11.50 -9.14 -3.63
CA TYR A 168 -12.37 -8.56 -2.62
C TYR A 168 -13.69 -9.30 -2.50
N ASP A 169 -14.37 -9.06 -1.37
CA ASP A 169 -15.78 -9.39 -1.16
C ASP A 169 -16.51 -8.11 -0.73
N ALA A 170 -17.69 -7.87 -1.30
CA ALA A 170 -18.45 -6.65 -1.04
C ALA A 170 -19.93 -6.94 -0.82
N SER A 171 -20.46 -6.36 0.24
CA SER A 171 -21.89 -6.24 0.54
C SER A 171 -22.26 -4.77 0.69
N PRO A 172 -23.56 -4.43 0.79
CA PRO A 172 -23.96 -3.03 1.02
C PRO A 172 -23.40 -2.39 2.29
N SER A 173 -22.99 -3.17 3.29
CA SER A 173 -22.53 -2.69 4.59
C SER A 173 -21.09 -3.01 4.90
N GLU A 174 -20.41 -3.80 4.09
CA GLU A 174 -19.04 -4.21 4.36
C GLU A 174 -18.29 -4.51 3.06
N VAL A 175 -17.09 -4.00 2.94
CA VAL A 175 -16.12 -4.36 1.91
C VAL A 175 -14.92 -4.99 2.60
N THR A 176 -14.52 -6.16 2.15
CA THR A 176 -13.27 -6.84 2.54
C THR A 176 -12.36 -6.93 1.33
N VAL A 177 -11.23 -6.22 1.37
CA VAL A 177 -10.19 -6.25 0.34
C VAL A 177 -9.12 -7.25 0.77
N LEU A 178 -8.86 -8.27 -0.04
CA LEU A 178 -7.80 -9.25 0.17
C LEU A 178 -6.48 -8.67 -0.33
N VAL A 179 -5.43 -8.78 0.48
CA VAL A 179 -4.15 -8.16 0.15
C VAL A 179 -2.97 -9.10 0.38
N TYR A 180 -1.98 -9.03 -0.50
CA TYR A 180 -0.63 -9.53 -0.20
C TYR A 180 0.10 -8.47 0.63
N ASP A 181 0.53 -8.87 1.81
CA ASP A 181 1.33 -8.05 2.71
C ASP A 181 2.77 -8.56 2.76
N PRO A 182 3.76 -7.78 2.29
CA PRO A 182 5.17 -8.17 2.35
C PRO A 182 5.69 -8.51 3.75
N ASN A 183 5.07 -7.97 4.79
CA ASN A 183 5.44 -8.28 6.19
C ASN A 183 4.91 -9.64 6.66
N SER A 184 3.94 -10.21 5.95
CA SER A 184 3.28 -11.49 6.27
C SER A 184 3.68 -12.62 5.32
N GLY A 185 4.45 -12.33 4.25
CA GLY A 185 4.88 -13.32 3.28
C GLY A 185 3.73 -13.95 2.50
N GLN A 186 3.83 -15.24 2.22
CA GLN A 186 2.88 -16.01 1.41
C GLN A 186 1.60 -16.39 2.21
N ASN A 187 0.84 -15.40 2.66
CA ASN A 187 -0.38 -15.58 3.44
C ASN A 187 -1.62 -15.02 2.70
N ASP A 188 -2.52 -15.91 2.27
CA ASP A 188 -3.74 -15.54 1.54
C ASP A 188 -4.85 -14.97 2.44
N GLY A 189 -4.69 -15.02 3.75
CA GLY A 189 -5.71 -14.60 4.72
C GLY A 189 -5.59 -13.13 5.18
N ILE A 190 -4.80 -12.30 4.52
CA ILE A 190 -4.59 -10.91 4.91
C ILE A 190 -5.64 -10.01 4.24
N TYR A 191 -6.19 -9.07 5.02
CA TYR A 191 -7.27 -8.21 4.54
C TYR A 191 -7.26 -6.81 5.13
N ILE A 192 -7.97 -5.89 4.44
CA ILE A 192 -8.48 -4.61 4.95
C ILE A 192 -10.00 -4.63 4.81
N ARG A 193 -10.74 -4.25 5.86
CA ARG A 193 -12.20 -4.26 5.90
C ARG A 193 -12.76 -2.93 6.36
N PHE A 194 -13.84 -2.46 5.71
CA PHE A 194 -14.49 -1.19 6.05
C PHE A 194 -15.97 -1.17 5.68
N ASP A 195 -16.72 -0.25 6.32
CA ASP A 195 -18.12 0.06 5.96
C ASP A 195 -18.15 1.18 4.91
N PRO A 196 -18.71 0.95 3.71
CA PRO A 196 -18.75 1.96 2.66
C PRO A 196 -19.87 3.00 2.83
N ARG A 197 -20.79 2.85 3.79
CA ARG A 197 -22.02 3.66 3.91
C ARG A 197 -21.79 5.04 4.53
N THR A 198 -20.76 5.22 5.34
CA THR A 198 -20.49 6.45 6.10
C THR A 198 -19.15 7.10 5.72
N PRO A 199 -18.93 7.43 4.42
CA PRO A 199 -17.63 7.92 3.96
C PRO A 199 -17.26 9.30 4.50
N THR A 200 -18.22 10.09 5.00
CA THR A 200 -17.98 11.43 5.54
C THR A 200 -17.53 11.42 7.01
N GLU A 201 -17.71 10.29 7.68
CA GLU A 201 -17.33 10.09 9.09
C GLU A 201 -15.94 9.42 9.17
N PRO A 202 -15.22 9.56 10.30
CA PRO A 202 -14.04 8.72 10.55
C PRO A 202 -14.42 7.25 10.46
N THR A 203 -13.81 6.51 9.52
CA THR A 203 -14.12 5.12 9.27
C THR A 203 -13.01 4.25 9.85
N THR A 204 -13.39 3.19 10.58
CA THR A 204 -12.46 2.18 11.03
C THR A 204 -12.14 1.23 9.88
N PHE A 205 -10.88 1.15 9.49
CA PHE A 205 -10.36 0.14 8.58
C PHE A 205 -9.80 -1.03 9.40
N ALA A 206 -10.67 -2.01 9.69
CA ALA A 206 -10.23 -3.25 10.35
C ALA A 206 -9.28 -4.03 9.45
N HIS A 207 -8.19 -4.55 10.00
CA HIS A 207 -7.18 -5.26 9.20
C HIS A 207 -6.41 -6.27 10.06
N ASN A 208 -5.75 -7.22 9.39
CA ASN A 208 -4.77 -8.11 9.99
C ASN A 208 -3.38 -8.01 9.32
N ILE A 209 -3.13 -6.90 8.61
CA ILE A 209 -1.80 -6.55 8.08
C ILE A 209 -0.81 -6.48 9.24
N ASN A 210 0.41 -7.00 9.04
CA ASN A 210 1.45 -7.01 10.06
C ASN A 210 2.16 -5.65 10.16
N ILE A 211 1.46 -4.68 10.74
CA ILE A 211 1.93 -3.30 11.04
C ILE A 211 1.55 -2.90 12.46
N SER A 212 2.25 -1.93 13.03
CA SER A 212 2.05 -1.49 14.42
C SER A 212 1.01 -0.38 14.59
N HIS A 213 0.61 0.28 13.51
CA HIS A 213 -0.31 1.41 13.54
C HIS A 213 -1.64 1.05 12.87
N PRO A 214 -2.77 1.67 13.28
CA PRO A 214 -4.05 1.47 12.63
C PRO A 214 -4.02 2.01 11.19
N VAL A 215 -4.78 1.39 10.30
CA VAL A 215 -5.02 1.92 8.96
C VAL A 215 -6.00 3.09 9.06
N ARG A 216 -5.59 4.27 8.57
CA ARG A 216 -6.42 5.48 8.48
C ARG A 216 -7.09 5.63 7.12
N GLY A 217 -6.51 5.06 6.10
CA GLY A 217 -6.99 5.06 4.73
C GLY A 217 -5.97 4.46 3.78
N PHE A 218 -6.37 4.27 2.53
CA PHE A 218 -5.47 3.75 1.49
C PHE A 218 -5.81 4.36 0.14
N PHE A 219 -4.86 4.33 -0.76
CA PHE A 219 -4.99 4.82 -2.13
C PHE A 219 -4.30 3.89 -3.12
N ARG A 220 -4.78 3.92 -4.37
CA ARG A 220 -4.18 3.21 -5.48
C ARG A 220 -2.84 3.85 -5.86
N THR A 221 -1.81 3.02 -5.98
CA THR A 221 -0.49 3.42 -6.46
C THR A 221 -0.36 3.03 -7.93
N ALA A 222 0.08 3.95 -8.77
CA ALA A 222 0.33 3.63 -10.18
C ALA A 222 1.49 2.62 -10.28
N TYR A 223 1.36 1.65 -11.17
CA TYR A 223 2.35 0.62 -11.40
C TYR A 223 2.67 0.53 -12.89
N ALA A 224 3.93 0.34 -13.21
CA ALA A 224 4.40 0.00 -14.56
C ALA A 224 5.29 -1.25 -14.46
N PRO A 225 5.04 -2.30 -15.26
CA PRO A 225 5.80 -3.53 -15.20
C PRO A 225 7.26 -3.33 -15.63
N VAL A 226 8.18 -3.99 -14.92
CA VAL A 226 9.60 -4.06 -15.25
C VAL A 226 10.02 -5.51 -15.18
N PRO A 227 10.73 -6.07 -16.19
CA PRO A 227 11.19 -7.44 -16.12
C PRO A 227 12.07 -7.68 -14.89
N PRO A 228 11.79 -8.73 -14.08
CA PRO A 228 12.66 -9.07 -12.96
C PRO A 228 14.03 -9.54 -13.46
N PRO A 229 15.09 -9.48 -12.61
CA PRO A 229 16.40 -9.96 -12.99
C PRO A 229 16.35 -11.47 -13.28
N ALA A 230 17.14 -11.91 -14.24
CA ALA A 230 17.34 -13.34 -14.46
C ALA A 230 17.90 -13.98 -13.18
N SER A 231 17.32 -15.10 -12.77
CA SER A 231 17.73 -15.91 -11.61
C SER A 231 19.09 -16.58 -11.82
#